data_c98622bc7750a247835f2fee1ead8c09
#
_entry.id   c98622bc7750a247835f2fee1ead8c09
#
_cell.length_a   1.000
_cell.length_b   1.000
_cell.length_c   1.000
_cell.angle_alpha   90.00
_cell.angle_beta   90.00
_cell.angle_gamma   90.00
#
_symmetry.space_group_name_H-M   'P 1'
#
loop_
_entity.id
_entity.type
_entity.pdbx_description
1 polymer ?
#
loop_
_entity_poly.entity_id
_entity_poly.type
_entity_poly.pdbx_seq_one_letter_code
_entity_poly.pdbx_strand_id
1 'polypeptide(L)'
;MRDMVDNARKIVLTVNIPVFSDADTGYGDAVSTYRTVREYIQAGIAGCHIEDQTFPPKSGSRRRCISIQEMVGKLKAAMDAKMEFDPDFVIMARCDFGGVPGATFAEIIERCLAYKEEARVDVVCPNDLKTWDEIQEAIRRISGPVVPLIPASIRPYPSLDEQQAAGAAAAWFPALTTMAGLQANWDFLNDFKERGTRVIDEFLQRAAQSPWGAASNGNILGARRIQDMEDTYLPG
;
A
#
# COMPACT_ATOMS: atom_id res chain seq x y z
N MET A 1 -11.40 -10.46 -3.25
CA MET A 1 -11.82 -9.60 -2.14
C MET A 1 -11.63 -10.29 -0.78
N ARG A 2 -12.32 -11.41 -0.50
CA ARG A 2 -12.31 -12.02 0.85
C ARG A 2 -10.90 -12.28 1.39
N ASP A 3 -10.04 -12.91 0.61
CA ASP A 3 -8.66 -13.21 1.03
C ASP A 3 -7.87 -11.94 1.40
N MET A 4 -8.11 -10.83 0.68
CA MET A 4 -7.46 -9.54 0.96
C MET A 4 -7.97 -8.93 2.26
N VAL A 5 -9.29 -8.93 2.48
CA VAL A 5 -9.92 -8.46 3.73
C VAL A 5 -9.43 -9.27 4.93
N ASP A 6 -9.40 -10.61 4.81
CA ASP A 6 -8.96 -11.50 5.88
C ASP A 6 -7.47 -11.32 6.21
N ASN A 7 -6.63 -11.09 5.18
CA ASN A 7 -5.21 -10.81 5.38
C ASN A 7 -5.00 -9.44 6.06
N ALA A 8 -5.68 -8.41 5.59
CA ALA A 8 -5.58 -7.06 6.17
C ALA A 8 -6.08 -7.05 7.64
N ARG A 9 -7.16 -7.77 7.95
CA ARG A 9 -7.65 -7.95 9.34
C ARG A 9 -6.59 -8.55 10.25
N LYS A 10 -5.84 -9.56 9.80
CA LYS A 10 -4.75 -10.15 10.58
C LYS A 10 -3.65 -9.14 10.90
N ILE A 11 -3.34 -8.25 9.94
CA ILE A 11 -2.37 -7.18 10.15
C ILE A 11 -2.90 -6.19 11.18
N VAL A 12 -4.16 -5.73 11.04
CA VAL A 12 -4.81 -4.82 11.99
C VAL A 12 -4.73 -5.36 13.44
N LEU A 13 -4.99 -6.65 13.62
CA LEU A 13 -4.95 -7.28 14.94
C LEU A 13 -3.54 -7.40 15.55
N THR A 14 -2.49 -7.19 14.75
CA THR A 14 -1.09 -7.37 15.17
C THR A 14 -0.37 -6.07 15.43
N VAL A 15 -0.89 -4.92 14.96
CA VAL A 15 -0.23 -3.61 15.06
C VAL A 15 -1.09 -2.60 15.80
N ASN A 16 -0.44 -1.57 16.37
CA ASN A 16 -1.11 -0.48 17.08
C ASN A 16 -1.07 0.84 16.28
N ILE A 17 -0.98 0.72 14.96
CA ILE A 17 -0.99 1.86 14.03
C ILE A 17 -2.09 1.66 12.99
N PRO A 18 -2.61 2.74 12.38
CA PRO A 18 -3.57 2.62 11.29
C PRO A 18 -3.03 1.77 10.14
N VAL A 19 -3.86 0.87 9.60
CA VAL A 19 -3.54 0.04 8.45
C VAL A 19 -4.25 0.57 7.23
N PHE A 20 -3.49 0.85 6.17
CA PHE A 20 -4.01 1.23 4.87
C PHE A 20 -3.82 0.06 3.88
N SER A 21 -4.85 -0.28 3.12
CA SER A 21 -4.84 -1.50 2.30
C SER A 21 -5.07 -1.22 0.81
N ASP A 22 -4.56 -2.13 -0.01
CA ASP A 22 -4.93 -2.23 -1.42
C ASP A 22 -6.33 -2.84 -1.55
N ALA A 23 -7.20 -2.22 -2.34
CA ALA A 23 -8.50 -2.75 -2.71
C ALA A 23 -8.61 -3.04 -4.22
N ASP A 24 -7.45 -3.18 -4.91
CA ASP A 24 -7.40 -3.39 -6.35
C ASP A 24 -8.33 -2.38 -7.10
N THR A 25 -9.18 -2.89 -7.97
CA THR A 25 -10.18 -2.10 -8.70
C THR A 25 -11.52 -1.96 -7.95
N GLY A 26 -11.59 -2.29 -6.66
CA GLY A 26 -12.85 -2.40 -5.91
C GLY A 26 -13.63 -3.70 -6.16
N TYR A 27 -13.00 -4.68 -6.83
CA TYR A 27 -13.49 -6.03 -7.12
C TYR A 27 -14.81 -6.10 -7.90
N GLY A 28 -15.07 -5.12 -8.76
CA GLY A 28 -16.23 -5.11 -9.64
C GLY A 28 -16.72 -3.70 -9.97
N ASP A 29 -18.03 -3.57 -10.11
CA ASP A 29 -18.73 -2.31 -10.38
C ASP A 29 -18.89 -1.41 -9.13
N ALA A 30 -19.68 -0.34 -9.23
CA ALA A 30 -19.93 0.57 -8.13
C ALA A 30 -20.58 -0.12 -6.91
N VAL A 31 -21.49 -1.07 -7.13
CA VAL A 31 -22.17 -1.81 -6.04
C VAL A 31 -21.17 -2.72 -5.34
N SER A 32 -20.29 -3.38 -6.10
CA SER A 32 -19.22 -4.21 -5.56
C SER A 32 -18.22 -3.36 -4.77
N THR A 33 -17.87 -2.18 -5.28
CA THR A 33 -16.97 -1.24 -4.62
C THR A 33 -17.52 -0.74 -3.27
N TYR A 34 -18.81 -0.40 -3.21
CA TYR A 34 -19.49 -0.07 -1.95
C TYR A 34 -19.37 -1.19 -0.92
N ARG A 35 -19.64 -2.44 -1.32
CA ARG A 35 -19.51 -3.62 -0.44
C ARG A 35 -18.07 -3.84 0.00
N THR A 36 -17.11 -3.63 -0.90
CA THR A 36 -15.68 -3.75 -0.59
C THR A 36 -15.29 -2.79 0.52
N VAL A 37 -15.62 -1.51 0.39
CA VAL A 37 -15.30 -0.51 1.42
C VAL A 37 -15.93 -0.87 2.76
N ARG A 38 -17.20 -1.28 2.78
CA ARG A 38 -17.85 -1.74 4.01
C ARG A 38 -17.10 -2.90 4.67
N GLU A 39 -16.69 -3.92 3.91
CA GLU A 39 -15.95 -5.08 4.44
C GLU A 39 -14.58 -4.68 5.00
N TYR A 40 -13.90 -3.71 4.35
CA TYR A 40 -12.62 -3.18 4.83
C TYR A 40 -12.78 -2.39 6.14
N ILE A 41 -13.81 -1.55 6.24
CA ILE A 41 -14.15 -0.84 7.49
C ILE A 41 -14.43 -1.84 8.62
N GLN A 42 -15.26 -2.86 8.37
CA GLN A 42 -15.57 -3.90 9.35
C GLN A 42 -14.36 -4.76 9.74
N ALA A 43 -13.34 -4.81 8.91
CA ALA A 43 -12.06 -5.45 9.24
C ALA A 43 -11.14 -4.58 10.12
N GLY A 44 -11.52 -3.32 10.39
CA GLY A 44 -10.73 -2.37 11.20
C GLY A 44 -9.62 -1.68 10.42
N ILE A 45 -9.69 -1.67 9.09
CA ILE A 45 -8.74 -0.97 8.22
C ILE A 45 -9.07 0.52 8.24
N ALA A 46 -8.07 1.38 8.25
CA ALA A 46 -8.22 2.83 8.34
C ALA A 46 -8.41 3.52 6.98
N GLY A 47 -8.12 2.85 5.89
CA GLY A 47 -8.29 3.38 4.54
C GLY A 47 -7.85 2.40 3.47
N CYS A 48 -8.26 2.67 2.23
CA CYS A 48 -7.84 1.88 1.09
C CYS A 48 -7.66 2.72 -0.17
N HIS A 49 -6.88 2.22 -1.12
CA HIS A 49 -6.88 2.77 -2.47
C HIS A 49 -7.67 1.87 -3.42
N ILE A 50 -8.30 2.52 -4.40
CA ILE A 50 -9.04 1.87 -5.48
C ILE A 50 -8.46 2.39 -6.79
N GLU A 51 -8.05 1.50 -7.69
CA GLU A 51 -7.44 1.84 -8.97
C GLU A 51 -8.43 1.82 -10.12
N ASP A 52 -8.14 2.63 -11.16
CA ASP A 52 -9.00 2.78 -12.34
C ASP A 52 -8.74 1.75 -13.46
N GLN A 53 -7.99 0.68 -13.18
CA GLN A 53 -7.78 -0.40 -14.15
C GLN A 53 -9.07 -1.18 -14.44
N THR A 54 -9.12 -1.83 -15.62
CA THR A 54 -10.14 -2.83 -15.90
C THR A 54 -9.94 -4.08 -15.03
N PHE A 55 -11.02 -4.73 -14.63
CA PHE A 55 -10.93 -5.98 -13.86
C PHE A 55 -10.93 -7.21 -14.79
N PRO A 56 -10.08 -8.21 -14.57
CA PRO A 56 -8.94 -8.21 -13.66
C PRO A 56 -7.80 -7.28 -14.16
N PRO A 57 -7.03 -6.68 -13.24
CA PRO A 57 -5.95 -5.77 -13.60
C PRO A 57 -4.95 -6.41 -14.57
N LYS A 58 -4.38 -5.61 -15.46
CA LYS A 58 -3.36 -6.04 -16.42
C LYS A 58 -2.10 -5.19 -16.27
N SER A 59 -0.95 -5.79 -16.55
CA SER A 59 0.32 -5.09 -16.50
C SER A 59 0.92 -4.86 -17.90
N GLY A 60 1.86 -3.92 -17.99
CA GLY A 60 2.60 -3.60 -19.19
C GLY A 60 1.70 -3.16 -20.34
N SER A 61 2.04 -3.55 -21.56
CA SER A 61 1.32 -3.13 -22.78
C SER A 61 -0.15 -3.59 -22.86
N ARG A 62 -0.59 -4.46 -21.95
CA ARG A 62 -1.97 -4.92 -21.87
C ARG A 62 -2.83 -4.11 -20.90
N ARG A 63 -2.23 -3.16 -20.16
CA ARG A 63 -2.99 -2.32 -19.22
C ARG A 63 -4.09 -1.54 -19.95
N ARG A 64 -5.25 -1.50 -19.34
CA ARG A 64 -6.42 -0.73 -19.76
C ARG A 64 -7.08 -0.14 -18.52
N CYS A 65 -7.61 1.05 -18.66
CA CYS A 65 -8.39 1.69 -17.60
C CYS A 65 -9.85 1.84 -18.05
N ILE A 66 -10.74 1.85 -17.09
CA ILE A 66 -12.15 2.16 -17.28
C ILE A 66 -12.34 3.64 -17.62
N SER A 67 -13.51 4.05 -18.06
CA SER A 67 -13.81 5.46 -18.32
C SER A 67 -13.73 6.30 -17.03
N ILE A 68 -13.53 7.61 -17.17
CA ILE A 68 -13.56 8.55 -16.04
C ILE A 68 -14.91 8.45 -15.32
N GLN A 69 -16.02 8.44 -16.07
CA GLN A 69 -17.37 8.39 -15.53
C GLN A 69 -17.64 7.11 -14.73
N GLU A 70 -17.16 5.97 -15.23
CA GLU A 70 -17.28 4.69 -14.53
C GLU A 70 -16.47 4.71 -13.22
N MET A 71 -15.24 5.23 -13.25
CA MET A 71 -14.42 5.33 -12.04
C MET A 71 -15.03 6.32 -11.03
N VAL A 72 -15.51 7.47 -11.47
CA VAL A 72 -16.22 8.44 -10.63
C VAL A 72 -17.46 7.79 -9.97
N GLY A 73 -18.20 6.99 -10.71
CA GLY A 73 -19.35 6.24 -10.16
C GLY A 73 -18.94 5.26 -9.05
N LYS A 74 -17.86 4.51 -9.26
CA LYS A 74 -17.30 3.60 -8.25
C LYS A 74 -16.80 4.33 -7.01
N LEU A 75 -16.08 5.44 -7.21
CA LEU A 75 -15.56 6.25 -6.11
C LEU A 75 -16.67 6.92 -5.31
N LYS A 76 -17.75 7.40 -5.94
CA LYS A 76 -18.94 7.91 -5.24
C LYS A 76 -19.56 6.83 -4.35
N ALA A 77 -19.71 5.61 -4.86
CA ALA A 77 -20.21 4.48 -4.07
C ALA A 77 -19.26 4.14 -2.88
N ALA A 78 -17.94 4.25 -3.08
CA ALA A 78 -16.97 4.11 -2.01
C ALA A 78 -17.13 5.19 -0.93
N MET A 79 -17.33 6.45 -1.34
CA MET A 79 -17.56 7.58 -0.43
C MET A 79 -18.88 7.45 0.32
N ASP A 80 -19.94 6.96 -0.32
CA ASP A 80 -21.22 6.70 0.36
C ASP A 80 -21.05 5.62 1.44
N ALA A 81 -20.36 4.52 1.12
CA ALA A 81 -20.06 3.47 2.11
C ALA A 81 -19.22 4.00 3.28
N LYS A 82 -18.20 4.82 3.01
CA LYS A 82 -17.43 5.51 4.04
C LYS A 82 -18.34 6.33 4.95
N MET A 83 -19.17 7.18 4.38
CA MET A 83 -20.04 8.08 5.17
C MET A 83 -21.07 7.32 6.02
N GLU A 84 -21.51 6.14 5.57
CA GLU A 84 -22.48 5.32 6.28
C GLU A 84 -21.84 4.51 7.43
N PHE A 85 -20.62 3.96 7.23
CA PHE A 85 -20.05 2.99 8.18
C PHE A 85 -18.90 3.55 9.03
N ASP A 86 -18.07 4.43 8.47
CA ASP A 86 -16.96 5.09 9.17
C ASP A 86 -16.52 6.36 8.41
N PRO A 87 -16.99 7.55 8.82
CA PRO A 87 -16.64 8.81 8.18
C PRO A 87 -15.13 9.15 8.20
N ASP A 88 -14.36 8.56 9.12
CA ASP A 88 -12.92 8.78 9.22
C ASP A 88 -12.10 7.84 8.30
N PHE A 89 -12.73 6.82 7.71
CA PHE A 89 -12.08 5.93 6.76
C PHE A 89 -11.54 6.70 5.54
N VAL A 90 -10.31 6.44 5.11
CA VAL A 90 -9.67 7.17 4.01
C VAL A 90 -9.87 6.44 2.67
N ILE A 91 -10.50 7.11 1.71
CA ILE A 91 -10.59 6.65 0.31
C ILE A 91 -9.54 7.37 -0.53
N MET A 92 -8.62 6.59 -1.12
CA MET A 92 -7.64 7.07 -2.09
C MET A 92 -8.00 6.58 -3.49
N ALA A 93 -8.20 7.49 -4.42
CA ALA A 93 -8.33 7.15 -5.84
C ALA A 93 -6.94 7.03 -6.48
N ARG A 94 -6.63 5.86 -7.03
CA ARG A 94 -5.37 5.62 -7.74
C ARG A 94 -5.61 5.65 -9.24
N CYS A 95 -4.91 6.55 -9.93
CA CYS A 95 -4.95 6.67 -11.38
C CYS A 95 -3.78 5.89 -11.99
N ASP A 96 -4.06 4.75 -12.58
CA ASP A 96 -3.08 3.87 -13.24
C ASP A 96 -2.99 4.11 -14.75
N PHE A 97 -3.65 5.15 -15.25
CA PHE A 97 -3.69 5.47 -16.68
C PHE A 97 -2.31 5.76 -17.28
N GLY A 98 -1.36 6.25 -16.49
CA GLY A 98 0.03 6.47 -16.92
C GLY A 98 0.75 5.23 -17.45
N GLY A 99 0.28 4.03 -17.08
CA GLY A 99 0.76 2.75 -17.60
C GLY A 99 0.05 2.26 -18.87
N VAL A 100 -0.98 2.95 -19.35
CA VAL A 100 -1.66 2.63 -20.61
C VAL A 100 -0.80 3.10 -21.79
N PRO A 101 -0.59 2.27 -22.83
CA PRO A 101 0.18 2.68 -24.00
C PRO A 101 -0.40 3.93 -24.66
N GLY A 102 0.44 4.95 -24.85
CA GLY A 102 0.07 6.22 -25.45
C GLY A 102 -0.56 7.24 -24.48
N ALA A 103 -0.71 6.91 -23.20
CA ALA A 103 -1.21 7.85 -22.20
C ALA A 103 -0.35 9.12 -22.11
N THR A 104 -1.00 10.25 -22.01
CA THR A 104 -0.37 11.56 -21.85
C THR A 104 -0.48 12.05 -20.41
N PHE A 105 0.44 12.93 -20.01
CA PHE A 105 0.38 13.58 -18.70
C PHE A 105 -0.94 14.36 -18.50
N ALA A 106 -1.44 15.02 -19.55
CA ALA A 106 -2.69 15.77 -19.50
C ALA A 106 -3.91 14.89 -19.15
N GLU A 107 -3.99 13.69 -19.75
CA GLU A 107 -5.07 12.73 -19.47
C GLU A 107 -5.00 12.16 -18.05
N ILE A 108 -3.79 11.96 -17.52
CA ILE A 108 -3.61 11.53 -16.13
C ILE A 108 -4.14 12.60 -15.18
N ILE A 109 -3.81 13.87 -15.43
CA ILE A 109 -4.28 15.00 -14.60
C ILE A 109 -5.79 15.17 -14.71
N GLU A 110 -6.37 15.08 -15.91
CA GLU A 110 -7.82 15.15 -16.12
C GLU A 110 -8.55 14.10 -15.27
N ARG A 111 -8.07 12.84 -15.28
CA ARG A 111 -8.62 11.76 -14.45
C ARG A 111 -8.53 12.07 -12.96
N CYS A 112 -7.35 12.45 -12.51
CA CYS A 112 -7.11 12.77 -11.11
C CYS A 112 -8.00 13.91 -10.61
N LEU A 113 -8.20 14.95 -11.41
CA LEU A 113 -9.11 16.06 -11.10
C LEU A 113 -10.56 15.59 -11.03
N ALA A 114 -11.03 14.79 -11.98
CA ALA A 114 -12.39 14.25 -11.94
C ALA A 114 -12.63 13.39 -10.68
N TYR A 115 -11.66 12.55 -10.29
CA TYR A 115 -11.77 11.76 -9.06
C TYR A 115 -11.86 12.64 -7.81
N LYS A 116 -11.08 13.72 -7.77
CA LYS A 116 -11.09 14.66 -6.65
C LYS A 116 -12.33 15.54 -6.62
N GLU A 117 -12.72 16.12 -7.73
CA GLU A 117 -13.75 17.14 -7.78
C GLU A 117 -15.16 16.55 -7.85
N GLU A 118 -15.35 15.48 -8.63
CA GLU A 118 -16.68 14.88 -8.85
C GLU A 118 -17.01 13.80 -7.83
N ALA A 119 -16.03 12.94 -7.48
CA ALA A 119 -16.23 11.88 -6.48
C ALA A 119 -15.88 12.32 -5.07
N ARG A 120 -15.12 13.41 -4.91
CA ARG A 120 -14.72 14.00 -3.62
C ARG A 120 -13.94 13.05 -2.71
N VAL A 121 -13.11 12.20 -3.32
CA VAL A 121 -12.24 11.30 -2.55
C VAL A 121 -11.29 12.08 -1.64
N ASP A 122 -10.86 11.44 -0.56
CA ASP A 122 -9.96 12.08 0.41
C ASP A 122 -8.59 12.37 -0.21
N VAL A 123 -8.03 11.39 -0.91
CA VAL A 123 -6.67 11.42 -1.46
C VAL A 123 -6.67 10.95 -2.92
N VAL A 124 -5.77 11.52 -3.72
CA VAL A 124 -5.52 11.08 -5.10
C VAL A 124 -4.07 10.59 -5.23
N CYS A 125 -3.89 9.48 -5.93
CA CYS A 125 -2.59 8.89 -6.23
C CYS A 125 -2.38 8.81 -7.75
N PRO A 126 -1.69 9.78 -8.37
CA PRO A 126 -1.22 9.63 -9.74
C PRO A 126 -0.11 8.60 -9.80
N ASN A 127 -0.28 7.58 -10.65
CA ASN A 127 0.69 6.50 -10.82
C ASN A 127 1.32 6.51 -12.21
N ASP A 128 2.47 5.87 -12.36
CA ASP A 128 3.22 5.71 -13.62
C ASP A 128 3.63 7.03 -14.29
N LEU A 129 3.78 8.12 -13.54
CA LEU A 129 4.46 9.33 -13.98
C LEU A 129 5.94 9.03 -14.25
N LYS A 130 6.56 9.70 -15.21
CA LYS A 130 7.87 9.29 -15.76
C LYS A 130 9.05 10.03 -15.12
N THR A 131 8.83 11.25 -14.65
CA THR A 131 9.89 12.10 -14.11
C THR A 131 9.48 12.72 -12.79
N TRP A 132 10.48 13.18 -12.02
CA TRP A 132 10.21 13.90 -10.79
C TRP A 132 9.49 15.24 -11.06
N ASP A 133 9.80 15.89 -12.16
CA ASP A 133 9.13 17.15 -12.56
C ASP A 133 7.64 16.92 -12.88
N GLU A 134 7.29 15.82 -13.55
CA GLU A 134 5.88 15.47 -13.77
C GLU A 134 5.15 15.21 -12.44
N ILE A 135 5.80 14.56 -11.48
CA ILE A 135 5.23 14.30 -10.16
C ILE A 135 4.98 15.60 -9.40
N GLN A 136 5.97 16.50 -9.38
CA GLN A 136 5.81 17.82 -8.76
C GLN A 136 4.70 18.64 -9.43
N GLU A 137 4.61 18.60 -10.76
CA GLU A 137 3.55 19.28 -11.50
C GLU A 137 2.18 18.68 -11.21
N ALA A 138 2.06 17.35 -11.10
CA ALA A 138 0.83 16.69 -10.72
C ALA A 138 0.38 17.12 -9.31
N ILE A 139 1.29 17.14 -8.33
CA ILE A 139 1.01 17.62 -6.98
C ILE A 139 0.48 19.06 -6.99
N ARG A 140 1.10 19.95 -7.79
CA ARG A 140 0.66 21.36 -7.89
C ARG A 140 -0.72 21.51 -8.55
N ARG A 141 -1.03 20.68 -9.54
CA ARG A 141 -2.27 20.81 -10.34
C ARG A 141 -3.47 20.12 -9.71
N ILE A 142 -3.25 19.07 -8.96
CA ILE A 142 -4.34 18.33 -8.30
C ILE A 142 -4.65 19.04 -6.98
N SER A 143 -5.88 19.54 -6.82
CA SER A 143 -6.32 20.19 -5.59
C SER A 143 -6.47 19.20 -4.44
N GLY A 144 -5.90 19.51 -3.27
CA GLY A 144 -6.02 18.70 -2.04
C GLY A 144 -4.90 17.66 -1.84
N PRO A 145 -5.09 16.67 -0.96
CA PRO A 145 -4.06 15.70 -0.63
C PRO A 145 -3.70 14.80 -1.83
N VAL A 146 -2.43 14.79 -2.20
CA VAL A 146 -1.86 13.92 -3.24
C VAL A 146 -0.78 13.04 -2.63
N VAL A 147 -0.86 11.74 -2.87
CA VAL A 147 0.17 10.76 -2.49
C VAL A 147 0.68 10.12 -3.78
N PRO A 148 1.77 10.62 -4.37
CA PRO A 148 2.27 10.09 -5.63
C PRO A 148 2.94 8.73 -5.43
N LEU A 149 2.74 7.82 -6.37
CA LEU A 149 3.57 6.62 -6.46
C LEU A 149 4.82 6.94 -7.29
N ILE A 150 5.97 7.03 -6.60
CA ILE A 150 7.23 7.39 -7.24
C ILE A 150 7.89 6.14 -7.83
N PRO A 151 8.07 6.06 -9.17
CA PRO A 151 8.72 4.91 -9.80
C PRO A 151 10.16 4.73 -9.32
N ALA A 152 10.53 3.46 -9.08
CA ALA A 152 11.90 3.12 -8.69
C ALA A 152 12.95 3.43 -9.79
N SER A 153 12.54 3.80 -10.99
CA SER A 153 13.42 4.22 -12.09
C SER A 153 13.91 5.66 -11.99
N ILE A 154 13.24 6.51 -11.19
CA ILE A 154 13.67 7.90 -10.98
C ILE A 154 14.96 7.92 -10.19
N ARG A 155 15.99 8.58 -10.73
CA ARG A 155 17.32 8.71 -10.13
C ARG A 155 17.84 10.15 -10.23
N PRO A 156 18.38 10.74 -9.14
CA PRO A 156 18.34 10.20 -7.77
C PRO A 156 16.90 10.02 -7.29
N TYR A 157 16.65 9.06 -6.38
CA TYR A 157 15.32 8.91 -5.77
C TYR A 157 15.08 10.10 -4.83
N PRO A 158 13.98 10.85 -4.95
CA PRO A 158 13.74 12.03 -4.14
C PRO A 158 13.67 11.69 -2.66
N SER A 159 14.37 12.48 -1.85
CA SER A 159 14.36 12.37 -0.40
C SER A 159 12.97 12.66 0.18
N LEU A 160 12.74 12.31 1.45
CA LEU A 160 11.49 12.65 2.13
C LEU A 160 11.29 14.17 2.22
N ASP A 161 12.35 14.93 2.44
CA ASP A 161 12.30 16.39 2.49
C ASP A 161 11.91 17.00 1.12
N GLU A 162 12.43 16.45 0.02
CA GLU A 162 12.06 16.88 -1.33
C GLU A 162 10.59 16.53 -1.64
N GLN A 163 10.12 15.36 -1.23
CA GLN A 163 8.71 14.97 -1.39
C GLN A 163 7.78 15.87 -0.58
N GLN A 164 8.15 16.18 0.66
CA GLN A 164 7.41 17.10 1.52
C GLN A 164 7.41 18.53 0.96
N ALA A 165 8.56 19.02 0.52
CA ALA A 165 8.68 20.35 -0.10
C ALA A 165 7.87 20.47 -1.41
N ALA A 166 7.72 19.38 -2.15
CA ALA A 166 6.85 19.32 -3.32
C ALA A 166 5.35 19.35 -2.97
N GLY A 167 4.97 19.12 -1.70
CA GLY A 167 3.58 19.12 -1.23
C GLY A 167 2.93 17.74 -1.22
N ALA A 168 3.70 16.66 -1.30
CA ALA A 168 3.16 15.31 -1.14
C ALA A 168 2.55 15.13 0.26
N ALA A 169 1.33 14.61 0.35
CA ALA A 169 0.62 14.43 1.62
C ALA A 169 1.20 13.25 2.44
N ALA A 170 1.79 12.27 1.77
CA ALA A 170 2.51 11.16 2.37
C ALA A 170 3.53 10.58 1.38
N ALA A 171 4.53 9.87 1.91
CA ALA A 171 5.48 9.08 1.12
C ALA A 171 5.05 7.62 1.12
N TRP A 172 5.04 7.00 -0.05
CA TRP A 172 4.63 5.60 -0.24
C TRP A 172 5.75 4.77 -0.88
N PHE A 173 6.12 3.68 -0.23
CA PHE A 173 7.21 2.80 -0.64
C PHE A 173 6.72 1.36 -0.86
N PRO A 174 6.05 1.07 -1.98
CA PRO A 174 5.53 -0.27 -2.26
C PRO A 174 6.67 -1.28 -2.42
N ALA A 175 6.47 -2.47 -1.88
CA ALA A 175 7.36 -3.63 -1.98
C ALA A 175 8.80 -3.44 -1.44
N LEU A 176 9.19 -2.26 -0.91
CA LEU A 176 10.58 -1.99 -0.51
C LEU A 176 11.08 -2.95 0.58
N THR A 177 10.27 -3.17 1.61
CA THR A 177 10.61 -4.09 2.71
C THR A 177 10.64 -5.55 2.26
N THR A 178 9.71 -5.94 1.39
CA THR A 178 9.69 -7.28 0.77
C THR A 178 10.93 -7.51 -0.07
N MET A 179 11.33 -6.54 -0.90
CA MET A 179 12.56 -6.64 -1.71
C MET A 179 13.82 -6.72 -0.83
N ALA A 180 13.89 -5.92 0.22
CA ALA A 180 15.01 -5.97 1.17
C ALA A 180 15.10 -7.34 1.86
N GLY A 181 13.97 -7.89 2.31
CA GLY A 181 13.90 -9.22 2.92
C GLY A 181 14.28 -10.33 1.94
N LEU A 182 13.80 -10.27 0.69
CA LEU A 182 14.15 -11.23 -0.35
C LEU A 182 15.65 -11.18 -0.68
N GLN A 183 16.25 -9.99 -0.78
CA GLN A 183 17.68 -9.84 -1.03
C GLN A 183 18.50 -10.42 0.13
N ALA A 184 18.15 -10.11 1.37
CA ALA A 184 18.85 -10.64 2.54
C ALA A 184 18.78 -12.17 2.62
N ASN A 185 17.61 -12.76 2.31
CA ASN A 185 17.44 -14.21 2.24
C ASN A 185 18.28 -14.81 1.10
N TRP A 186 18.29 -14.18 -0.07
CA TRP A 186 19.08 -14.61 -1.22
C TRP A 186 20.57 -14.64 -0.88
N ASP A 187 21.12 -13.58 -0.31
CA ASP A 187 22.52 -13.47 0.04
C ASP A 187 22.91 -14.54 1.07
N PHE A 188 22.09 -14.72 2.13
CA PHE A 188 22.32 -15.74 3.13
C PHE A 188 22.30 -17.16 2.56
N LEU A 189 21.30 -17.48 1.71
CA LEU A 189 21.16 -18.83 1.14
C LEU A 189 22.27 -19.17 0.15
N ASN A 190 22.77 -18.20 -0.62
CA ASN A 190 23.94 -18.42 -1.49
C ASN A 190 25.20 -18.69 -0.66
N ASP A 191 25.45 -17.87 0.36
CA ASP A 191 26.59 -18.09 1.27
C ASP A 191 26.49 -19.46 1.98
N PHE A 192 25.28 -19.82 2.42
CA PHE A 192 25.04 -21.15 3.00
C PHE A 192 25.28 -22.29 2.01
N LYS A 193 24.89 -22.14 0.74
CA LYS A 193 25.13 -23.13 -0.31
C LYS A 193 26.63 -23.35 -0.57
N GLU A 194 27.42 -22.29 -0.51
CA GLU A 194 28.86 -22.34 -0.79
C GLU A 194 29.67 -22.81 0.43
N ARG A 195 29.34 -22.33 1.63
CA ARG A 195 30.14 -22.51 2.85
C ARG A 195 29.53 -23.47 3.88
N GLY A 196 28.29 -23.92 3.62
CA GLY A 196 27.56 -24.83 4.52
C GLY A 196 27.26 -24.19 5.87
N THR A 197 27.21 -25.00 6.91
CA THR A 197 26.83 -24.58 8.27
C THR A 197 27.78 -23.58 8.93
N ARG A 198 28.96 -23.32 8.35
CA ARG A 198 29.92 -22.32 8.87
C ARG A 198 29.35 -20.91 8.94
N VAL A 199 28.38 -20.58 8.04
CA VAL A 199 27.74 -19.27 8.02
C VAL A 199 26.74 -19.06 9.18
N ILE A 200 26.29 -20.13 9.82
CA ILE A 200 25.28 -20.07 10.88
C ILE A 200 25.82 -19.31 12.09
N ASP A 201 27.03 -19.63 12.54
CA ASP A 201 27.63 -18.97 13.70
C ASP A 201 27.86 -17.47 13.45
N GLU A 202 28.35 -17.12 12.26
CA GLU A 202 28.56 -15.74 11.85
C GLU A 202 27.21 -14.98 11.75
N PHE A 203 26.18 -15.63 11.23
CA PHE A 203 24.85 -15.08 11.18
C PHE A 203 24.27 -14.84 12.59
N LEU A 204 24.36 -15.83 13.47
CA LEU A 204 23.85 -15.73 14.83
C LEU A 204 24.57 -14.66 15.65
N GLN A 205 25.89 -14.51 15.48
CA GLN A 205 26.65 -13.43 16.11
C GLN A 205 26.19 -12.04 15.65
N ARG A 206 25.93 -11.85 14.35
CA ARG A 206 25.39 -10.60 13.83
C ARG A 206 23.95 -10.38 14.30
N ALA A 207 23.13 -11.41 14.26
CA ALA A 207 21.74 -11.36 14.69
C ALA A 207 21.61 -11.02 16.19
N ALA A 208 22.53 -11.49 17.03
CA ALA A 208 22.54 -11.19 18.47
C ALA A 208 22.73 -9.69 18.78
N GLN A 209 23.31 -8.93 17.85
CA GLN A 209 23.48 -7.48 17.98
C GLN A 209 22.26 -6.68 17.49
N SER A 210 21.30 -7.34 16.85
CA SER A 210 20.07 -6.73 16.35
C SER A 210 18.97 -6.82 17.41
N PRO A 211 18.13 -5.79 17.58
CA PRO A 211 16.94 -5.89 18.42
C PRO A 211 15.96 -6.97 17.93
N TRP A 212 16.12 -7.43 16.70
CA TRP A 212 15.30 -8.45 16.04
C TRP A 212 16.04 -9.77 15.81
N GLY A 213 17.16 -9.99 16.51
CA GLY A 213 17.96 -11.20 16.38
C GLY A 213 17.26 -12.48 16.85
N ALA A 214 17.88 -13.63 16.63
CA ALA A 214 17.31 -14.95 16.92
C ALA A 214 16.79 -15.10 18.35
N ALA A 215 17.45 -14.44 19.32
CA ALA A 215 17.01 -14.41 20.73
C ALA A 215 15.70 -13.61 20.94
N SER A 216 15.34 -12.70 20.03
CA SER A 216 14.14 -11.87 20.09
C SER A 216 12.96 -12.45 19.31
N ASN A 217 13.11 -13.57 18.58
CA ASN A 217 11.98 -14.24 17.90
C ASN A 217 10.84 -14.55 18.89
N GLY A 218 11.15 -14.98 20.09
CA GLY A 218 10.17 -15.20 21.15
C GLY A 218 9.39 -13.93 21.52
N ASN A 219 10.04 -12.77 21.48
CA ASN A 219 9.40 -11.49 21.78
C ASN A 219 8.48 -11.03 20.64
N ILE A 220 8.90 -11.20 19.37
CA ILE A 220 8.09 -10.86 18.19
C ILE A 220 6.83 -11.74 18.13
N LEU A 221 6.97 -13.04 18.39
CA LEU A 221 5.87 -14.00 18.39
C LEU A 221 5.05 -14.01 19.70
N GLY A 222 5.39 -13.15 20.65
CA GLY A 222 4.67 -12.99 21.90
C GLY A 222 4.90 -14.11 22.92
N ALA A 223 5.95 -14.94 22.77
CA ALA A 223 6.22 -16.06 23.67
C ALA A 223 6.35 -15.63 25.15
N ARG A 224 6.99 -14.50 25.42
CA ARG A 224 7.09 -13.97 26.78
C ARG A 224 5.72 -13.65 27.37
N ARG A 225 4.86 -13.00 26.60
CA ARG A 225 3.49 -12.69 27.03
C ARG A 225 2.69 -13.98 27.30
N ILE A 226 2.87 -14.99 26.47
CA ILE A 226 2.24 -16.30 26.69
C ILE A 226 2.71 -16.89 28.00
N GLN A 227 4.01 -16.90 28.27
CA GLN A 227 4.59 -17.40 29.51
C GLN A 227 4.07 -16.66 30.74
N ASP A 228 4.02 -15.34 30.69
CA ASP A 228 3.45 -14.49 31.77
C ASP A 228 1.96 -14.85 32.03
N MET A 229 1.21 -15.21 30.98
CA MET A 229 -0.18 -15.64 31.12
C MET A 229 -0.27 -17.05 31.68
N GLU A 230 0.59 -17.97 31.27
CA GLU A 230 0.68 -19.35 31.81
C GLU A 230 1.02 -19.28 33.31
N ASP A 231 2.02 -18.52 33.71
CA ASP A 231 2.41 -18.32 35.10
C ASP A 231 1.29 -17.68 35.96
N THR A 232 0.43 -16.89 35.34
CA THR A 232 -0.65 -16.18 36.03
C THR A 232 -1.91 -17.02 36.18
N TYR A 233 -2.27 -17.79 35.15
CA TYR A 233 -3.59 -18.41 35.04
C TYR A 233 -3.59 -19.94 35.07
N LEU A 234 -2.46 -20.60 34.85
CA LEU A 234 -2.39 -22.05 34.94
C LEU A 234 -1.87 -22.47 36.31
N PRO A 235 -2.54 -23.41 36.99
CA PRO A 235 -2.02 -23.98 38.23
C PRO A 235 -0.71 -24.73 37.94
N GLY A 236 0.32 -24.51 38.76
CA GLY A 236 1.58 -25.22 38.73
C GLY A 236 1.47 -26.74 39.02
#